data_dbb1d881e3e8615272f9879478a5fa58
#
_entry.id   dbb1d881e3e8615272f9879478a5fa58
#
_cell.length_a   1.000
_cell.length_b   1.000
_cell.length_c   1.000
_cell.angle_alpha   90.00
_cell.angle_beta   90.00
_cell.angle_gamma   90.00
#
_symmetry.space_group_name_H-M   'P 1'
#
loop_
_entity.id
_entity.type
_entity.pdbx_description
1 polymer ?
#
loop_
_entity_poly.entity_id
_entity_poly.type
_entity_poly.pdbx_seq_one_letter_code
_entity_poly.pdbx_strand_id
1 'polypeptide(L)'
;MEYRIERDSMGEMQVPADRYWAAQTQRSYQNFKIGIEKMPTEIVHAFGILKKGAAIANFNLGKLDKERKNVICQAADDVISGKLMDHFPLAVWQTGSGTQSNMNSNEVIANRGNEIAGKKILHPNDHINMSQSSNDTFPTALHIAAAMSIEDNLFPAMDKLTETLKRLESENEDVVKSGRTHLQDAVPIRFSQEISGWRNMLEKTKKMLEASLPGLKELALGGTAVGTGLNAPKNFGPEVAKVISELTGKEFVTAENKFHALTAKDDITFAHGALKALAADLMKIANDVRWLASGPRCGLGEISIPENEPGSSIMPGKVNPTQCEAMTMVAVQVMGNDAAIGFAASQGNFELNVFMPVIAYNFLQSVRLLSDVIVSFNDNCAVGIKANREKMKHNLHNSLMLVTALNPYIGYDNAAKTSKKAYKENISLKEACVQLGFLTAEKFDEVFHPEEMA
;
A
#
# COMPACT_ATOMS: atom_id res chain seq x y z
N MET A 1 26.48 28.26 -13.50
CA MET A 1 25.95 26.98 -14.05
C MET A 1 26.16 27.08 -15.55
N GLU A 2 26.83 26.11 -16.15
CA GLU A 2 27.02 26.06 -17.61
C GLU A 2 25.77 25.50 -18.28
N TYR A 3 25.45 25.98 -19.48
CA TYR A 3 24.32 25.54 -20.28
C TYR A 3 24.77 25.05 -21.64
N ARG A 4 24.06 24.06 -22.20
CA ARG A 4 24.18 23.65 -23.59
C ARG A 4 22.85 23.92 -24.31
N ILE A 5 22.94 24.06 -25.63
CA ILE A 5 21.76 24.24 -26.50
C ILE A 5 21.29 22.88 -26.98
N GLU A 6 20.02 22.59 -26.66
CA GLU A 6 19.28 21.44 -27.20
C GLU A 6 18.14 21.93 -28.08
N ARG A 7 17.62 21.05 -28.97
CA ARG A 7 16.56 21.40 -29.91
C ARG A 7 15.46 20.36 -29.91
N ASP A 8 14.24 20.81 -30.06
CA ASP A 8 13.08 20.02 -30.40
C ASP A 8 12.28 20.65 -31.57
N SER A 9 11.09 20.13 -31.88
CA SER A 9 10.25 20.64 -32.96
C SER A 9 9.79 22.09 -32.77
N MET A 10 9.91 22.64 -31.56
CA MET A 10 9.52 24.03 -31.21
C MET A 10 10.72 24.98 -31.21
N GLY A 11 11.96 24.50 -31.43
CA GLY A 11 13.16 25.31 -31.46
C GLY A 11 14.19 25.01 -30.37
N GLU A 12 15.05 25.96 -30.12
CA GLU A 12 16.19 25.84 -29.19
C GLU A 12 15.76 26.03 -27.73
N MET A 13 16.45 25.30 -26.83
CA MET A 13 16.35 25.42 -25.40
C MET A 13 17.73 25.38 -24.75
N GLN A 14 17.92 26.20 -23.73
CA GLN A 14 19.08 26.15 -22.85
C GLN A 14 18.81 25.08 -21.76
N VAL A 15 19.65 24.05 -21.71
CA VAL A 15 19.60 22.97 -20.75
C VAL A 15 20.88 22.97 -19.90
N PRO A 16 20.83 22.75 -18.58
CA PRO A 16 22.05 22.65 -17.77
C PRO A 16 23.01 21.60 -18.36
N ALA A 17 24.27 21.96 -18.49
CA ALA A 17 25.26 21.12 -19.19
C ALA A 17 25.53 19.79 -18.47
N ASP A 18 25.36 19.76 -17.17
CA ASP A 18 25.53 18.60 -16.28
C ASP A 18 24.33 17.64 -16.24
N ARG A 19 23.29 17.89 -17.03
CA ARG A 19 22.06 17.09 -17.04
C ARG A 19 21.89 16.30 -18.34
N TYR A 20 21.40 15.06 -18.24
CA TYR A 20 21.14 14.22 -19.42
C TYR A 20 19.81 14.52 -20.11
N TRP A 21 18.84 15.18 -19.46
CA TRP A 21 17.61 15.57 -20.15
C TRP A 21 17.87 16.61 -21.25
N ALA A 22 16.94 16.75 -22.18
CA ALA A 22 17.07 17.65 -23.31
C ALA A 22 15.90 18.67 -23.39
N ALA A 23 15.58 19.15 -24.61
CA ALA A 23 14.71 20.29 -24.81
C ALA A 23 13.27 20.06 -24.32
N GLN A 24 12.66 18.91 -24.58
CA GLN A 24 11.27 18.65 -24.19
C GLN A 24 11.10 18.59 -22.67
N THR A 25 12.01 17.92 -21.97
CA THR A 25 12.01 17.90 -20.52
C THR A 25 12.24 19.29 -19.93
N GLN A 26 13.17 20.06 -20.50
CA GLN A 26 13.46 21.42 -20.05
C GLN A 26 12.24 22.34 -20.20
N ARG A 27 11.49 22.24 -21.30
CA ARG A 27 10.23 22.98 -21.48
C ARG A 27 9.22 22.63 -20.41
N SER A 28 9.00 21.33 -20.16
CA SER A 28 8.09 20.87 -19.12
C SER A 28 8.50 21.38 -17.75
N TYR A 29 9.77 21.29 -17.40
CA TYR A 29 10.32 21.79 -16.14
C TYR A 29 10.08 23.30 -15.92
N GLN A 30 10.13 24.08 -17.02
CA GLN A 30 9.87 25.52 -16.96
C GLN A 30 8.38 25.86 -16.93
N ASN A 31 7.56 25.11 -17.68
CA ASN A 31 6.13 25.39 -17.85
C ASN A 31 5.26 24.95 -16.65
N PHE A 32 5.63 23.85 -15.97
CA PHE A 32 4.82 23.28 -14.90
C PHE A 32 5.45 23.47 -13.51
N LYS A 33 5.58 24.71 -13.09
CA LYS A 33 6.01 25.08 -11.73
C LYS A 33 4.83 25.01 -10.75
N ILE A 34 4.29 23.81 -10.56
CA ILE A 34 3.08 23.56 -9.77
C ILE A 34 3.42 22.54 -8.68
N GLY A 35 3.20 22.94 -7.42
CA GLY A 35 3.49 22.10 -6.26
C GLY A 35 4.96 21.72 -6.11
N ILE A 36 5.21 20.76 -5.24
CA ILE A 36 6.54 20.20 -4.97
C ILE A 36 6.62 18.73 -5.34
N GLU A 37 5.48 18.13 -5.65
CA GLU A 37 5.34 16.70 -5.93
C GLU A 37 5.99 16.37 -7.26
N LYS A 38 7.01 15.51 -7.19
CA LYS A 38 7.69 14.98 -8.38
C LYS A 38 7.15 13.62 -8.76
N MET A 39 7.38 13.24 -10.02
CA MET A 39 7.06 11.90 -10.50
C MET A 39 7.72 10.85 -9.59
N PRO A 40 6.95 9.85 -9.11
CA PRO A 40 7.47 8.82 -8.21
C PRO A 40 8.69 8.09 -8.79
N THR A 41 9.64 7.76 -7.93
CA THR A 41 10.86 7.03 -8.31
C THR A 41 10.55 5.67 -8.93
N GLU A 42 9.50 5.01 -8.48
CA GLU A 42 9.00 3.74 -9.00
C GLU A 42 8.60 3.85 -10.48
N ILE A 43 8.01 4.97 -10.89
CA ILE A 43 7.71 5.25 -12.31
C ILE A 43 9.00 5.42 -13.13
N VAL A 44 10.00 6.11 -12.58
CA VAL A 44 11.29 6.29 -13.25
C VAL A 44 11.98 4.93 -13.46
N HIS A 45 12.02 4.09 -12.42
CA HIS A 45 12.56 2.73 -12.51
C HIS A 45 11.79 1.88 -13.53
N ALA A 46 10.46 1.94 -13.51
CA ALA A 46 9.62 1.23 -14.47
C ALA A 46 9.85 1.68 -15.91
N PHE A 47 10.06 2.97 -16.15
CA PHE A 47 10.49 3.46 -17.47
C PHE A 47 11.85 2.89 -17.88
N GLY A 48 12.81 2.79 -16.97
CA GLY A 48 14.09 2.12 -17.25
C GLY A 48 13.89 0.68 -17.72
N ILE A 49 13.08 -0.11 -17.01
CA ILE A 49 12.73 -1.48 -17.36
C ILE A 49 12.03 -1.54 -18.73
N LEU A 50 11.03 -0.68 -18.93
CA LEU A 50 10.26 -0.60 -20.18
C LEU A 50 11.17 -0.27 -21.37
N LYS A 51 12.03 0.75 -21.25
CA LYS A 51 12.92 1.17 -22.37
C LYS A 51 13.97 0.11 -22.67
N LYS A 52 14.51 -0.56 -21.66
CA LYS A 52 15.38 -1.73 -21.85
C LYS A 52 14.66 -2.87 -22.57
N GLY A 53 13.44 -3.20 -22.09
CA GLY A 53 12.58 -4.22 -22.69
C GLY A 53 12.24 -3.91 -24.15
N ALA A 54 11.85 -2.65 -24.44
CA ALA A 54 11.55 -2.20 -25.80
C ALA A 54 12.75 -2.25 -26.75
N ALA A 55 13.95 -1.90 -26.28
CA ALA A 55 15.18 -1.99 -27.08
C ALA A 55 15.51 -3.45 -27.43
N ILE A 56 15.39 -4.37 -26.49
CA ILE A 56 15.60 -5.81 -26.71
C ILE A 56 14.55 -6.35 -27.68
N ALA A 57 13.27 -6.03 -27.48
CA ALA A 57 12.19 -6.47 -28.36
C ALA A 57 12.35 -5.93 -29.78
N ASN A 58 12.69 -4.67 -29.95
CA ASN A 58 12.98 -4.09 -31.29
C ASN A 58 14.19 -4.75 -31.96
N PHE A 59 15.23 -5.09 -31.20
CA PHE A 59 16.36 -5.86 -31.71
C PHE A 59 15.93 -7.27 -32.15
N ASN A 60 15.18 -8.00 -31.34
CA ASN A 60 14.68 -9.35 -31.66
C ASN A 60 13.79 -9.34 -32.92
N LEU A 61 13.05 -8.26 -33.13
CA LEU A 61 12.18 -8.06 -34.29
C LEU A 61 12.90 -7.43 -35.51
N GLY A 62 14.22 -7.27 -35.45
CA GLY A 62 15.05 -6.76 -36.54
C GLY A 62 14.87 -5.27 -36.84
N LYS A 63 14.34 -4.47 -35.91
CA LYS A 63 14.13 -3.03 -36.06
C LYS A 63 15.28 -2.18 -35.52
N LEU A 64 16.03 -2.69 -34.56
CA LEU A 64 17.17 -2.00 -33.93
C LEU A 64 18.42 -2.85 -34.08
N ASP A 65 19.56 -2.22 -34.37
CA ASP A 65 20.85 -2.92 -34.45
C ASP A 65 21.43 -3.24 -33.06
N LYS A 66 22.41 -4.14 -33.05
CA LYS A 66 23.04 -4.66 -31.83
C LYS A 66 23.80 -3.58 -31.05
N GLU A 67 24.50 -2.63 -31.75
CA GLU A 67 25.28 -1.59 -31.10
C GLU A 67 24.35 -0.67 -30.29
N ARG A 68 23.30 -0.14 -30.93
CA ARG A 68 22.32 0.72 -30.28
C ARG A 68 21.57 0.01 -29.16
N LYS A 69 21.10 -1.23 -29.39
CA LYS A 69 20.43 -2.04 -28.34
C LYS A 69 21.34 -2.17 -27.11
N ASN A 70 22.60 -2.51 -27.25
CA ASN A 70 23.51 -2.69 -26.12
C ASN A 70 23.69 -1.39 -25.32
N VAL A 71 23.88 -0.28 -26.00
CA VAL A 71 24.09 1.03 -25.39
C VAL A 71 22.83 1.51 -24.68
N ILE A 72 21.65 1.31 -25.27
CA ILE A 72 20.36 1.63 -24.64
C ILE A 72 20.18 0.81 -23.36
N CYS A 73 20.47 -0.50 -23.40
CA CYS A 73 20.36 -1.36 -22.23
C CYS A 73 21.28 -0.89 -21.09
N GLN A 74 22.52 -0.52 -21.37
CA GLN A 74 23.45 -0.01 -20.34
C GLN A 74 22.96 1.32 -19.74
N ALA A 75 22.50 2.25 -20.56
CA ALA A 75 21.95 3.52 -20.06
C ALA A 75 20.65 3.31 -19.26
N ALA A 76 19.80 2.38 -19.69
CA ALA A 76 18.59 2.02 -18.96
C ALA A 76 18.91 1.35 -17.60
N ASP A 77 19.98 0.55 -17.51
CA ASP A 77 20.44 -0.02 -16.24
C ASP A 77 20.90 1.07 -15.25
N ASP A 78 21.55 2.15 -15.73
CA ASP A 78 21.86 3.31 -14.88
C ASP A 78 20.58 4.01 -14.36
N VAL A 79 19.46 4.00 -15.12
CA VAL A 79 18.15 4.49 -14.65
C VAL A 79 17.52 3.54 -13.64
N ILE A 80 17.49 2.23 -13.94
CA ILE A 80 16.91 1.18 -13.07
C ILE A 80 17.62 1.14 -11.72
N SER A 81 18.95 1.32 -11.69
CA SER A 81 19.72 1.34 -10.45
C SER A 81 19.53 2.60 -9.59
N GLY A 82 18.80 3.60 -10.09
CA GLY A 82 18.62 4.89 -9.42
C GLY A 82 19.78 5.87 -9.54
N LYS A 83 20.89 5.50 -10.22
CA LYS A 83 22.08 6.33 -10.38
C LYS A 83 21.81 7.66 -11.10
N LEU A 84 20.77 7.71 -11.93
CA LEU A 84 20.40 8.89 -12.71
C LEU A 84 19.15 9.62 -12.18
N MET A 85 18.75 9.39 -10.94
CA MET A 85 17.50 9.92 -10.39
C MET A 85 17.41 11.45 -10.44
N ASP A 86 18.54 12.16 -10.26
CA ASP A 86 18.63 13.61 -10.34
C ASP A 86 18.35 14.20 -11.73
N HIS A 87 18.26 13.34 -12.75
CA HIS A 87 17.93 13.70 -14.13
C HIS A 87 16.44 13.60 -14.45
N PHE A 88 15.57 13.37 -13.43
CA PHE A 88 14.11 13.28 -13.55
C PHE A 88 13.43 14.35 -12.69
N PRO A 89 13.45 15.63 -13.13
CA PRO A 89 13.03 16.75 -12.29
C PRO A 89 11.53 17.06 -12.35
N LEU A 90 10.75 16.34 -13.19
CA LEU A 90 9.41 16.76 -13.57
C LEU A 90 8.38 16.61 -12.45
N ALA A 91 7.49 17.61 -12.36
CA ALA A 91 6.36 17.58 -11.45
C ALA A 91 5.30 16.55 -11.89
N VAL A 92 4.52 16.08 -10.94
CA VAL A 92 3.31 15.25 -11.19
C VAL A 92 2.29 16.05 -12.02
N TRP A 93 2.18 17.35 -11.76
CA TRP A 93 1.25 18.28 -12.39
C TRP A 93 1.78 18.73 -13.76
N GLN A 94 1.79 17.79 -14.71
CA GLN A 94 2.23 17.93 -16.10
C GLN A 94 1.13 17.52 -17.06
N THR A 95 1.43 17.30 -18.35
CA THR A 95 0.43 16.76 -19.27
C THR A 95 -0.14 15.44 -18.77
N GLY A 96 -1.46 15.30 -18.81
CA GLY A 96 -2.17 14.17 -18.23
C GLY A 96 -1.92 12.82 -18.88
N SER A 97 -1.34 12.79 -20.09
CA SER A 97 -0.89 11.57 -20.79
C SER A 97 0.48 11.08 -20.29
N GLY A 98 1.23 11.87 -19.51
CA GLY A 98 2.59 11.57 -19.07
C GLY A 98 3.64 11.68 -20.18
N THR A 99 3.33 12.37 -21.28
CA THR A 99 4.27 12.52 -22.41
C THR A 99 5.60 13.09 -21.99
N GLN A 100 5.63 14.09 -21.11
CA GLN A 100 6.89 14.67 -20.66
C GLN A 100 7.73 13.67 -19.85
N SER A 101 7.13 12.82 -19.05
CA SER A 101 7.86 11.76 -18.31
C SER A 101 8.44 10.71 -19.27
N ASN A 102 7.67 10.30 -20.29
CA ASN A 102 8.19 9.42 -21.34
C ASN A 102 9.36 10.06 -22.06
N MET A 103 9.24 11.35 -22.46
CA MET A 103 10.32 12.05 -23.14
C MET A 103 11.52 12.30 -22.23
N ASN A 104 11.32 12.57 -20.95
CA ASN A 104 12.40 12.64 -19.98
C ASN A 104 13.24 11.35 -19.96
N SER A 105 12.58 10.20 -19.92
CA SER A 105 13.26 8.90 -19.98
C SER A 105 13.98 8.70 -21.31
N ASN A 106 13.34 9.06 -22.43
CA ASN A 106 13.95 8.97 -23.75
C ASN A 106 15.20 9.85 -23.90
N GLU A 107 15.14 11.09 -23.45
CA GLU A 107 16.24 12.06 -23.52
C GLU A 107 17.41 11.66 -22.62
N VAL A 108 17.13 11.26 -21.39
CA VAL A 108 18.16 10.80 -20.42
C VAL A 108 18.87 9.55 -20.94
N ILE A 109 18.13 8.55 -21.40
CA ILE A 109 18.72 7.30 -21.91
C ILE A 109 19.51 7.56 -23.19
N ALA A 110 19.00 8.41 -24.12
CA ALA A 110 19.71 8.74 -25.35
C ALA A 110 21.05 9.46 -25.09
N ASN A 111 21.04 10.49 -24.24
CA ASN A 111 22.24 11.26 -23.94
C ASN A 111 23.24 10.45 -23.10
N ARG A 112 22.81 9.71 -22.11
CA ARG A 112 23.67 8.79 -21.35
C ARG A 112 24.26 7.71 -22.25
N GLY A 113 23.45 7.13 -23.14
CA GLY A 113 23.93 6.12 -24.10
C GLY A 113 24.94 6.70 -25.10
N ASN A 114 24.72 7.90 -25.60
CA ASN A 114 25.70 8.58 -26.48
C ASN A 114 27.02 8.85 -25.76
N GLU A 115 27.00 9.19 -24.48
CA GLU A 115 28.19 9.31 -23.66
C GLU A 115 28.92 7.97 -23.52
N ILE A 116 28.19 6.89 -23.19
CA ILE A 116 28.76 5.52 -23.10
C ILE A 116 29.41 5.10 -24.43
N ALA A 117 28.74 5.40 -25.55
CA ALA A 117 29.26 5.08 -26.89
C ALA A 117 30.45 5.96 -27.34
N GLY A 118 30.69 7.09 -26.66
CA GLY A 118 31.69 8.08 -27.08
C GLY A 118 31.36 8.79 -28.41
N LYS A 119 30.14 8.63 -28.92
CA LYS A 119 29.67 9.20 -30.20
C LYS A 119 28.13 9.32 -30.20
N LYS A 120 27.60 10.25 -31.02
CA LYS A 120 26.15 10.46 -31.14
C LYS A 120 25.53 9.42 -32.09
N ILE A 121 25.04 8.30 -31.54
CA ILE A 121 24.37 7.21 -32.27
C ILE A 121 22.90 7.04 -31.90
N LEU A 122 22.45 7.62 -30.79
CA LEU A 122 21.08 7.52 -30.30
C LEU A 122 20.34 8.84 -30.49
N HIS A 123 19.05 8.71 -30.85
CA HIS A 123 18.08 9.80 -30.88
C HIS A 123 16.89 9.43 -29.98
N PRO A 124 16.38 10.34 -29.13
CA PRO A 124 15.30 10.04 -28.18
C PRO A 124 14.05 9.43 -28.83
N ASN A 125 13.60 10.03 -29.96
CA ASN A 125 12.38 9.58 -30.63
C ASN A 125 12.61 8.38 -31.55
N ASP A 126 13.68 8.39 -32.34
CA ASP A 126 13.89 7.39 -33.40
C ASP A 126 14.37 6.03 -32.85
N HIS A 127 15.12 6.04 -31.74
CA HIS A 127 15.74 4.83 -31.18
C HIS A 127 15.18 4.43 -29.82
N ILE A 128 15.09 5.37 -28.87
CA ILE A 128 14.59 5.04 -27.50
C ILE A 128 13.08 4.84 -27.50
N ASN A 129 12.35 5.66 -28.29
CA ASN A 129 10.90 5.59 -28.40
C ASN A 129 10.41 4.72 -29.59
N MET A 130 11.31 3.98 -30.23
CA MET A 130 10.99 3.14 -31.39
C MET A 130 9.84 2.19 -31.09
N SER A 131 8.85 2.11 -31.98
CA SER A 131 7.63 1.28 -31.86
C SER A 131 6.69 1.66 -30.70
N GLN A 132 6.82 2.87 -30.13
CA GLN A 132 6.11 3.30 -28.92
C GLN A 132 5.44 4.66 -29.12
N SER A 133 4.50 4.96 -28.25
CA SER A 133 3.94 6.28 -27.99
C SER A 133 3.97 6.57 -26.47
N SER A 134 3.93 7.83 -26.07
CA SER A 134 3.70 8.17 -24.67
C SER A 134 2.39 7.57 -24.14
N ASN A 135 1.40 7.42 -25.02
CA ASN A 135 0.06 6.95 -24.68
C ASN A 135 0.04 5.48 -24.23
N ASP A 136 0.92 4.64 -24.77
CA ASP A 136 1.04 3.24 -24.36
C ASP A 136 2.21 3.00 -23.37
N THR A 137 3.24 3.86 -23.36
CA THR A 137 4.39 3.71 -22.46
C THR A 137 4.05 4.10 -21.02
N PHE A 138 3.37 5.23 -20.81
CA PHE A 138 3.10 5.69 -19.43
C PHE A 138 2.18 4.73 -18.67
N PRO A 139 1.03 4.25 -19.20
CA PRO A 139 0.23 3.26 -18.51
C PRO A 139 0.98 1.93 -18.30
N THR A 140 1.85 1.54 -19.22
CA THR A 140 2.72 0.36 -19.04
C THR A 140 3.68 0.55 -17.88
N ALA A 141 4.37 1.70 -17.80
CA ALA A 141 5.27 2.01 -16.67
C ALA A 141 4.50 2.05 -15.34
N LEU A 142 3.27 2.59 -15.34
CA LEU A 142 2.40 2.59 -14.15
C LEU A 142 2.05 1.16 -13.70
N HIS A 143 1.66 0.27 -14.63
CA HIS A 143 1.33 -1.11 -14.32
C HIS A 143 2.56 -1.90 -13.80
N ILE A 144 3.73 -1.72 -14.42
CA ILE A 144 4.98 -2.33 -13.93
C ILE A 144 5.29 -1.84 -12.51
N ALA A 145 5.28 -0.53 -12.29
CA ALA A 145 5.56 0.06 -10.98
C ALA A 145 4.57 -0.41 -9.91
N ALA A 146 3.27 -0.46 -10.24
CA ALA A 146 2.22 -0.88 -9.33
C ALA A 146 2.38 -2.35 -8.91
N ALA A 147 2.53 -3.27 -9.88
CA ALA A 147 2.69 -4.69 -9.61
C ALA A 147 3.97 -4.97 -8.79
N MET A 148 5.10 -4.40 -9.20
CA MET A 148 6.37 -4.58 -8.49
C MET A 148 6.31 -4.03 -7.06
N SER A 149 5.75 -2.84 -6.86
CA SER A 149 5.66 -2.23 -5.53
C SER A 149 4.80 -3.05 -4.57
N ILE A 150 3.70 -3.63 -5.06
CA ILE A 150 2.85 -4.51 -4.25
C ILE A 150 3.60 -5.80 -3.90
N GLU A 151 4.17 -6.49 -4.90
CA GLU A 151 4.77 -7.81 -4.69
C GLU A 151 6.10 -7.74 -3.94
N ASP A 152 6.94 -6.72 -4.20
CA ASP A 152 8.30 -6.64 -3.66
C ASP A 152 8.38 -5.87 -2.34
N ASN A 153 7.42 -4.99 -2.03
CA ASN A 153 7.45 -4.16 -0.83
C ASN A 153 6.25 -4.43 0.10
N LEU A 154 5.02 -4.36 -0.42
CA LEU A 154 3.83 -4.46 0.43
C LEU A 154 3.60 -5.87 0.96
N PHE A 155 3.70 -6.90 0.11
CA PHE A 155 3.51 -8.28 0.55
C PHE A 155 4.51 -8.72 1.62
N PRO A 156 5.82 -8.47 1.50
CA PRO A 156 6.76 -8.76 2.57
C PRO A 156 6.44 -8.03 3.88
N ALA A 157 5.99 -6.77 3.81
CA ALA A 157 5.58 -6.02 5.00
C ALA A 157 4.35 -6.65 5.67
N MET A 158 3.34 -7.03 4.89
CA MET A 158 2.14 -7.71 5.39
C MET A 158 2.48 -9.08 6.00
N ASP A 159 3.34 -9.85 5.35
CA ASP A 159 3.79 -11.16 5.87
C ASP A 159 4.51 -11.02 7.21
N LYS A 160 5.38 -10.01 7.33
CA LYS A 160 6.11 -9.73 8.57
C LYS A 160 5.16 -9.46 9.75
N LEU A 161 4.16 -8.60 9.56
CA LEU A 161 3.17 -8.32 10.61
C LEU A 161 2.29 -9.53 10.89
N THR A 162 1.90 -10.28 9.86
CA THR A 162 1.11 -11.51 10.01
C THR A 162 1.84 -12.55 10.88
N GLU A 163 3.12 -12.76 10.66
CA GLU A 163 3.93 -13.68 11.49
C GLU A 163 4.06 -13.20 12.95
N THR A 164 4.21 -11.90 13.17
CA THR A 164 4.19 -11.33 14.53
C THR A 164 2.85 -11.59 15.22
N LEU A 165 1.73 -11.39 14.52
CA LEU A 165 0.40 -11.65 15.08
C LEU A 165 0.17 -13.14 15.37
N LYS A 166 0.66 -14.06 14.52
CA LYS A 166 0.62 -15.51 14.81
C LYS A 166 1.37 -15.86 16.09
N ARG A 167 2.55 -15.29 16.28
CA ARG A 167 3.31 -15.47 17.51
C ARG A 167 2.55 -14.96 18.73
N LEU A 168 2.01 -13.76 18.66
CA LEU A 168 1.21 -13.16 19.75
C LEU A 168 -0.06 -13.98 20.03
N GLU A 169 -0.70 -14.50 19.01
CA GLU A 169 -1.86 -15.40 19.13
C GLU A 169 -1.49 -16.64 19.95
N SER A 170 -0.40 -17.32 19.61
CA SER A 170 0.06 -18.51 20.33
C SER A 170 0.50 -18.19 21.78
N GLU A 171 1.16 -17.07 22.02
CA GLU A 171 1.61 -16.66 23.37
C GLU A 171 0.46 -16.29 24.32
N ASN A 172 -0.77 -16.12 23.81
CA ASN A 172 -1.93 -15.65 24.55
C ASN A 172 -3.15 -16.59 24.49
N GLU A 173 -2.96 -17.87 24.14
CA GLU A 173 -4.05 -18.87 24.04
C GLU A 173 -4.73 -19.12 25.38
N ASP A 174 -4.04 -18.98 26.49
CA ASP A 174 -4.53 -19.18 27.84
C ASP A 174 -5.12 -17.91 28.49
N VAL A 175 -5.07 -16.75 27.81
CA VAL A 175 -5.49 -15.47 28.34
C VAL A 175 -6.95 -15.21 28.03
N VAL A 176 -7.84 -15.34 29.03
CA VAL A 176 -9.26 -14.99 28.93
C VAL A 176 -9.48 -13.55 29.40
N LYS A 177 -10.27 -12.80 28.65
CA LYS A 177 -10.61 -11.40 28.90
C LYS A 177 -12.08 -11.11 28.63
N SER A 178 -12.56 -9.97 29.09
CA SER A 178 -13.88 -9.48 28.66
C SER A 178 -13.85 -9.09 27.19
N GLY A 179 -14.73 -9.67 26.37
CA GLY A 179 -15.01 -9.16 25.03
C GLY A 179 -15.76 -7.82 25.13
N ARG A 180 -15.73 -7.05 24.03
CA ARG A 180 -16.47 -5.77 23.95
C ARG A 180 -17.17 -5.62 22.61
N THR A 181 -18.43 -5.21 22.67
CA THR A 181 -19.21 -4.74 21.51
C THR A 181 -19.78 -3.37 21.86
N HIS A 182 -19.82 -2.42 20.92
CA HIS A 182 -20.20 -1.03 21.20
C HIS A 182 -19.35 -0.34 22.29
N LEU A 183 -18.13 -0.79 22.52
CA LEU A 183 -17.27 -0.43 23.67
C LEU A 183 -17.89 -0.78 25.04
N GLN A 184 -18.94 -1.58 25.08
CA GLN A 184 -19.55 -2.09 26.31
C GLN A 184 -19.05 -3.51 26.59
N ASP A 185 -19.03 -3.87 27.87
CA ASP A 185 -18.67 -5.22 28.30
C ASP A 185 -19.59 -6.27 27.65
N ALA A 186 -18.96 -7.34 27.17
CA ALA A 186 -19.64 -8.47 26.56
C ALA A 186 -19.18 -9.79 27.21
N VAL A 187 -19.52 -10.90 26.59
CA VAL A 187 -19.13 -12.23 27.07
C VAL A 187 -17.61 -12.43 26.93
N PRO A 188 -17.04 -13.38 27.71
CA PRO A 188 -15.60 -13.67 27.65
C PRO A 188 -15.14 -14.12 26.28
N ILE A 189 -13.91 -13.74 25.93
CA ILE A 189 -13.14 -14.22 24.79
C ILE A 189 -11.71 -14.50 25.21
N ARG A 190 -10.97 -15.28 24.41
CA ARG A 190 -9.51 -15.37 24.55
C ARG A 190 -8.84 -14.21 23.84
N PHE A 191 -7.76 -13.69 24.40
CA PHE A 191 -6.99 -12.63 23.75
C PHE A 191 -6.40 -13.12 22.42
N SER A 192 -6.04 -14.39 22.33
CA SER A 192 -5.64 -15.03 21.07
C SER A 192 -6.74 -14.95 20.00
N GLN A 193 -8.01 -15.08 20.35
CA GLN A 193 -9.12 -14.95 19.40
C GLN A 193 -9.24 -13.53 18.85
N GLU A 194 -9.05 -12.50 19.68
CA GLU A 194 -9.03 -11.10 19.26
C GLU A 194 -7.87 -10.84 18.29
N ILE A 195 -6.65 -11.33 18.60
CA ILE A 195 -5.47 -11.25 17.73
C ILE A 195 -5.69 -12.02 16.43
N SER A 196 -6.34 -13.18 16.46
CA SER A 196 -6.65 -13.97 15.26
C SER A 196 -7.54 -13.21 14.29
N GLY A 197 -8.45 -12.37 14.81
CA GLY A 197 -9.25 -11.45 14.01
C GLY A 197 -8.37 -10.44 13.26
N TRP A 198 -7.40 -9.81 13.94
CA TRP A 198 -6.46 -8.88 13.30
C TRP A 198 -5.61 -9.56 12.23
N ARG A 199 -5.08 -10.75 12.51
CA ARG A 199 -4.31 -11.53 11.54
C ARG A 199 -5.12 -11.87 10.30
N ASN A 200 -6.36 -12.34 10.48
CA ASN A 200 -7.22 -12.73 9.37
C ASN A 200 -7.61 -11.54 8.46
N MET A 201 -7.70 -10.30 8.99
CA MET A 201 -7.87 -9.09 8.20
C MET A 201 -6.73 -8.92 7.19
N LEU A 202 -5.48 -9.07 7.64
CA LEU A 202 -4.29 -8.98 6.76
C LEU A 202 -4.29 -10.10 5.71
N GLU A 203 -4.55 -11.34 6.11
CA GLU A 203 -4.58 -12.48 5.19
C GLU A 203 -5.65 -12.33 4.11
N LYS A 204 -6.83 -11.82 4.46
CA LYS A 204 -7.93 -11.58 3.50
C LYS A 204 -7.63 -10.43 2.55
N THR A 205 -7.13 -9.33 3.04
CA THR A 205 -6.78 -8.18 2.19
C THR A 205 -5.59 -8.47 1.30
N LYS A 206 -4.63 -9.30 1.73
CA LYS A 206 -3.57 -9.81 0.85
C LYS A 206 -4.15 -10.60 -0.33
N LYS A 207 -5.12 -11.49 -0.10
CA LYS A 207 -5.82 -12.20 -1.18
C LYS A 207 -6.57 -11.27 -2.13
N MET A 208 -7.14 -10.17 -1.63
CA MET A 208 -7.78 -9.16 -2.49
C MET A 208 -6.74 -8.48 -3.40
N LEU A 209 -5.56 -8.16 -2.87
CA LEU A 209 -4.45 -7.60 -3.65
C LEU A 209 -3.92 -8.62 -4.66
N GLU A 210 -3.73 -9.88 -4.26
CA GLU A 210 -3.35 -10.97 -5.17
C GLU A 210 -4.34 -11.10 -6.34
N ALA A 211 -5.64 -10.99 -6.08
CA ALA A 211 -6.68 -11.04 -7.11
C ALA A 211 -6.64 -9.84 -8.08
N SER A 212 -6.03 -8.73 -7.72
CA SER A 212 -5.87 -7.55 -8.58
C SER A 212 -4.63 -7.63 -9.49
N LEU A 213 -3.65 -8.47 -9.17
CA LEU A 213 -2.39 -8.54 -9.92
C LEU A 213 -2.54 -8.94 -11.39
N PRO A 214 -3.43 -9.86 -11.79
CA PRO A 214 -3.59 -10.19 -13.21
C PRO A 214 -3.88 -8.98 -14.08
N GLY A 215 -4.81 -8.10 -13.69
CA GLY A 215 -5.11 -6.88 -14.42
C GLY A 215 -3.93 -5.88 -14.42
N LEU A 216 -3.24 -5.73 -13.29
CA LEU A 216 -2.02 -4.89 -13.22
C LEU A 216 -0.87 -5.42 -14.10
N LYS A 217 -0.86 -6.70 -14.44
CA LYS A 217 0.19 -7.32 -15.26
C LYS A 217 -0.15 -7.32 -16.75
N GLU A 218 -1.29 -6.78 -17.16
CA GLU A 218 -1.61 -6.53 -18.57
C GLU A 218 -1.03 -5.20 -19.04
N LEU A 219 -0.22 -5.24 -20.11
CA LEU A 219 0.54 -4.07 -20.60
C LEU A 219 -0.08 -3.46 -21.84
N ALA A 220 -0.27 -2.14 -21.82
CA ALA A 220 -0.76 -1.34 -22.93
C ALA A 220 0.22 -1.26 -24.11
N LEU A 221 1.51 -1.50 -23.85
CA LEU A 221 2.58 -1.32 -24.83
C LEU A 221 2.35 -2.16 -26.09
N GLY A 222 2.52 -1.52 -27.25
CA GLY A 222 2.16 -2.04 -28.57
C GLY A 222 0.87 -1.45 -29.13
N GLY A 223 0.06 -0.73 -28.33
CA GLY A 223 -1.10 0.04 -28.81
C GLY A 223 -0.73 1.32 -29.54
N THR A 224 0.44 1.85 -29.22
CA THR A 224 0.94 3.13 -29.73
C THR A 224 0.02 4.32 -29.46
N ALA A 225 -0.29 5.15 -30.45
CA ALA A 225 -0.97 6.43 -30.27
C ALA A 225 -2.43 6.29 -29.79
N VAL A 226 -3.20 5.35 -30.37
CA VAL A 226 -4.67 5.22 -30.17
C VAL A 226 -5.13 3.76 -29.98
N GLY A 227 -4.22 2.80 -29.90
CA GLY A 227 -4.54 1.39 -29.72
C GLY A 227 -4.40 0.51 -30.98
N THR A 228 -4.17 1.11 -32.15
CA THR A 228 -4.05 0.40 -33.42
C THR A 228 -2.68 -0.21 -33.72
N GLY A 229 -1.66 0.14 -32.91
CA GLY A 229 -0.29 -0.32 -33.12
C GLY A 229 0.41 0.35 -34.31
N LEU A 230 -0.01 1.56 -34.70
CA LEU A 230 0.58 2.30 -35.81
C LEU A 230 2.10 2.43 -35.65
N ASN A 231 2.88 2.11 -36.71
CA ASN A 231 4.34 2.12 -36.75
C ASN A 231 5.08 1.10 -35.85
N ALA A 232 4.35 0.22 -35.16
CA ALA A 232 4.95 -0.89 -34.43
C ALA A 232 4.83 -2.21 -35.19
N PRO A 233 5.80 -3.15 -35.10
CA PRO A 233 5.64 -4.50 -35.62
C PRO A 233 4.46 -5.21 -34.90
N LYS A 234 3.74 -6.06 -35.64
CA LYS A 234 2.58 -6.80 -35.11
C LYS A 234 2.85 -7.54 -33.80
N ASN A 235 4.04 -8.10 -33.64
CA ASN A 235 4.43 -8.89 -32.48
C ASN A 235 5.15 -8.06 -31.41
N PHE A 236 5.19 -6.73 -31.53
CA PHE A 236 5.92 -5.89 -30.56
C PHE A 236 5.33 -5.98 -29.15
N GLY A 237 4.02 -5.90 -28.98
CA GLY A 237 3.36 -6.02 -27.68
C GLY A 237 3.67 -7.34 -26.96
N PRO A 238 3.43 -8.51 -27.58
CA PRO A 238 3.80 -9.79 -26.98
C PRO A 238 5.30 -9.95 -26.67
N GLU A 239 6.16 -9.53 -27.59
CA GLU A 239 7.62 -9.66 -27.44
C GLU A 239 8.13 -8.78 -26.28
N VAL A 240 7.69 -7.53 -26.19
CA VAL A 240 8.13 -6.63 -25.12
C VAL A 240 7.60 -7.07 -23.76
N ALA A 241 6.37 -7.59 -23.66
CA ALA A 241 5.83 -8.13 -22.41
C ALA A 241 6.62 -9.33 -21.93
N LYS A 242 7.00 -10.23 -22.86
CA LYS A 242 7.90 -11.36 -22.56
C LYS A 242 9.25 -10.90 -22.00
N VAL A 243 9.89 -9.94 -22.68
CA VAL A 243 11.20 -9.41 -22.25
C VAL A 243 11.08 -8.73 -20.88
N ILE A 244 10.03 -7.93 -20.63
CA ILE A 244 9.80 -7.31 -19.32
C ILE A 244 9.60 -8.40 -18.24
N SER A 245 8.91 -9.49 -18.55
CA SER A 245 8.77 -10.61 -17.64
C SER A 245 10.12 -11.24 -17.29
N GLU A 246 10.99 -11.44 -18.27
CA GLU A 246 12.34 -11.94 -18.05
C GLU A 246 13.20 -11.00 -17.20
N LEU A 247 13.10 -9.68 -17.43
CA LEU A 247 13.86 -8.67 -16.69
C LEU A 247 13.42 -8.52 -15.24
N THR A 248 12.13 -8.74 -14.94
CA THR A 248 11.55 -8.51 -13.62
C THR A 248 11.34 -9.79 -12.80
N GLY A 249 11.36 -10.97 -13.45
CA GLY A 249 10.98 -12.24 -12.83
C GLY A 249 9.47 -12.35 -12.53
N LYS A 250 8.64 -11.49 -13.13
CA LYS A 250 7.18 -11.45 -12.94
C LYS A 250 6.48 -11.66 -14.28
N GLU A 251 5.36 -12.36 -14.28
CA GLU A 251 4.60 -12.66 -15.50
C GLU A 251 3.78 -11.45 -15.93
N PHE A 252 4.33 -10.64 -16.84
CA PHE A 252 3.58 -9.61 -17.58
C PHE A 252 3.10 -10.16 -18.92
N VAL A 253 1.90 -9.73 -19.34
CA VAL A 253 1.32 -10.11 -20.61
C VAL A 253 0.93 -8.86 -21.42
N THR A 254 0.82 -9.01 -22.73
CA THR A 254 0.28 -7.94 -23.56
C THR A 254 -1.23 -7.87 -23.39
N ALA A 255 -1.80 -6.68 -23.13
CA ALA A 255 -3.23 -6.51 -23.01
C ALA A 255 -3.95 -6.96 -24.29
N GLU A 256 -5.03 -7.73 -24.15
CA GLU A 256 -5.82 -8.25 -25.25
C GLU A 256 -6.45 -7.11 -26.06
N ASN A 257 -6.96 -6.09 -25.37
CA ASN A 257 -7.59 -4.93 -25.99
C ASN A 257 -6.78 -3.66 -25.70
N LYS A 258 -6.02 -3.19 -26.69
CA LYS A 258 -5.19 -1.98 -26.55
C LYS A 258 -5.99 -0.69 -26.41
N PHE A 259 -7.20 -0.64 -26.95
CA PHE A 259 -8.10 0.52 -26.79
C PHE A 259 -8.54 0.68 -25.35
N HIS A 260 -8.91 -0.42 -24.69
CA HIS A 260 -9.19 -0.47 -23.26
C HIS A 260 -7.96 -0.05 -22.45
N ALA A 261 -6.82 -0.66 -22.70
CA ALA A 261 -5.60 -0.45 -21.92
C ALA A 261 -5.08 1.01 -21.95
N LEU A 262 -5.30 1.75 -23.05
CA LEU A 262 -4.94 3.17 -23.15
C LEU A 262 -5.92 4.06 -22.37
N THR A 263 -7.21 3.76 -22.40
CA THR A 263 -8.27 4.64 -21.91
C THR A 263 -8.74 4.30 -20.51
N ALA A 264 -9.00 3.03 -20.22
CA ALA A 264 -9.48 2.59 -18.92
C ALA A 264 -8.36 2.51 -17.87
N LYS A 265 -8.71 2.75 -16.61
CA LYS A 265 -7.83 2.63 -15.45
C LYS A 265 -8.53 1.86 -14.34
N ASP A 266 -9.42 0.97 -14.71
CA ASP A 266 -10.22 0.12 -13.85
C ASP A 266 -9.37 -0.88 -13.08
N ASP A 267 -8.34 -1.47 -13.68
CA ASP A 267 -7.40 -2.38 -12.99
C ASP A 267 -6.67 -1.66 -11.85
N ILE A 268 -6.20 -0.44 -12.08
CA ILE A 268 -5.57 0.41 -11.06
C ILE A 268 -6.59 0.78 -9.97
N THR A 269 -7.82 1.11 -10.35
CA THR A 269 -8.89 1.46 -9.42
C THR A 269 -9.29 0.26 -8.57
N PHE A 270 -9.40 -0.93 -9.17
CA PHE A 270 -9.70 -2.17 -8.46
C PHE A 270 -8.59 -2.52 -7.45
N ALA A 271 -7.34 -2.46 -7.88
CA ALA A 271 -6.19 -2.70 -6.99
C ALA A 271 -6.13 -1.68 -5.84
N HIS A 272 -6.42 -0.39 -6.12
CA HIS A 272 -6.46 0.62 -5.07
C HIS A 272 -7.63 0.42 -4.11
N GLY A 273 -8.76 -0.10 -4.58
CA GLY A 273 -9.87 -0.53 -3.72
C GLY A 273 -9.44 -1.59 -2.70
N ALA A 274 -8.57 -2.52 -3.10
CA ALA A 274 -7.97 -3.50 -2.18
C ALA A 274 -6.98 -2.85 -1.19
N LEU A 275 -6.18 -1.86 -1.63
CA LEU A 275 -5.34 -1.04 -0.73
C LEU A 275 -6.18 -0.27 0.29
N LYS A 276 -7.33 0.28 -0.11
CA LYS A 276 -8.28 0.93 0.80
C LYS A 276 -8.87 -0.05 1.82
N ALA A 277 -9.20 -1.27 1.41
CA ALA A 277 -9.66 -2.31 2.33
C ALA A 277 -8.59 -2.63 3.38
N LEU A 278 -7.33 -2.79 2.97
CA LEU A 278 -6.20 -2.96 3.88
C LEU A 278 -6.05 -1.76 4.83
N ALA A 279 -6.16 -0.53 4.33
CA ALA A 279 -6.09 0.68 5.15
C ALA A 279 -7.20 0.72 6.22
N ALA A 280 -8.43 0.29 5.87
CA ALA A 280 -9.54 0.20 6.82
C ALA A 280 -9.26 -0.83 7.93
N ASP A 281 -8.71 -1.99 7.57
CA ASP A 281 -8.35 -3.03 8.53
C ASP A 281 -7.20 -2.58 9.45
N LEU A 282 -6.18 -1.93 8.90
CA LEU A 282 -5.07 -1.37 9.70
C LEU A 282 -5.54 -0.27 10.66
N MET A 283 -6.48 0.57 10.23
CA MET A 283 -7.12 1.57 11.09
C MET A 283 -7.80 0.89 12.28
N LYS A 284 -8.54 -0.18 12.04
CA LYS A 284 -9.23 -0.95 13.09
C LYS A 284 -8.22 -1.60 14.03
N ILE A 285 -7.19 -2.26 13.54
CA ILE A 285 -6.15 -2.88 14.35
C ILE A 285 -5.45 -1.85 15.24
N ALA A 286 -5.03 -0.73 14.66
CA ALA A 286 -4.37 0.36 15.38
C ALA A 286 -5.27 0.96 16.49
N ASN A 287 -6.56 1.12 16.21
CA ASN A 287 -7.52 1.61 17.21
C ASN A 287 -7.73 0.62 18.34
N ASP A 288 -7.86 -0.68 18.07
CA ASP A 288 -7.98 -1.70 19.11
C ASP A 288 -6.74 -1.71 20.01
N VAL A 289 -5.55 -1.75 19.43
CA VAL A 289 -4.29 -1.72 20.18
C VAL A 289 -4.20 -0.47 21.06
N ARG A 290 -4.54 0.69 20.52
CA ARG A 290 -4.55 1.97 21.24
C ARG A 290 -5.56 1.99 22.39
N TRP A 291 -6.75 1.45 22.18
CA TRP A 291 -7.77 1.32 23.23
C TRP A 291 -7.33 0.36 24.35
N LEU A 292 -6.85 -0.82 23.99
CA LEU A 292 -6.39 -1.81 24.96
C LEU A 292 -5.20 -1.30 25.81
N ALA A 293 -4.32 -0.49 25.22
CA ALA A 293 -3.16 0.12 25.89
C ALA A 293 -3.48 1.41 26.63
N SER A 294 -4.72 1.92 26.56
CA SER A 294 -5.08 3.23 27.12
C SER A 294 -4.91 3.28 28.65
N GLY A 295 -4.48 4.42 29.14
CA GLY A 295 -4.28 4.65 30.57
C GLY A 295 -2.81 5.00 30.90
N PRO A 296 -2.07 4.16 31.62
CA PRO A 296 -2.35 2.76 32.02
C PRO A 296 -3.28 2.57 33.23
N ARG A 297 -3.45 3.58 34.09
CA ARG A 297 -4.22 3.44 35.34
C ARG A 297 -5.69 3.87 35.23
N CYS A 298 -5.96 4.91 34.41
CA CYS A 298 -7.30 5.52 34.26
C CYS A 298 -7.98 5.12 32.94
N GLY A 299 -7.43 4.18 32.18
CA GLY A 299 -7.98 3.61 30.96
C GLY A 299 -8.13 2.10 31.06
N LEU A 300 -8.20 1.41 29.90
CA LEU A 300 -8.35 -0.05 29.89
C LEU A 300 -7.12 -0.76 30.44
N GLY A 301 -5.93 -0.39 30.01
CA GLY A 301 -4.66 -0.92 30.51
C GLY A 301 -4.53 -2.44 30.39
N GLU A 302 -5.22 -3.06 29.43
CA GLU A 302 -5.22 -4.52 29.25
C GLU A 302 -3.99 -5.05 28.52
N ILE A 303 -3.30 -4.18 27.78
CA ILE A 303 -1.99 -4.49 27.19
C ILE A 303 -0.98 -3.38 27.50
N SER A 304 0.29 -3.70 27.40
CA SER A 304 1.38 -2.72 27.26
C SER A 304 1.97 -2.80 25.88
N ILE A 305 2.45 -1.66 25.40
CA ILE A 305 3.16 -1.49 24.11
C ILE A 305 4.53 -0.85 24.38
N PRO A 306 5.50 -0.98 23.47
CA PRO A 306 6.80 -0.33 23.59
C PRO A 306 6.73 1.19 23.78
N GLU A 307 7.62 1.71 24.58
CA GLU A 307 7.85 3.14 24.79
C GLU A 307 8.91 3.62 23.80
N ASN A 308 8.53 4.38 22.78
CA ASN A 308 9.45 4.75 21.72
C ASN A 308 10.02 6.16 21.88
N GLU A 309 9.21 7.11 22.39
CA GLU A 309 9.60 8.49 22.60
C GLU A 309 8.81 9.15 23.75
N PRO A 310 9.33 10.25 24.34
CA PRO A 310 8.58 11.03 25.34
C PRO A 310 7.28 11.56 24.74
N GLY A 311 6.16 11.30 25.40
CA GLY A 311 4.82 11.62 24.89
C GLY A 311 4.29 13.01 25.22
N SER A 312 5.03 13.83 25.97
CA SER A 312 4.57 15.17 26.39
C SER A 312 5.73 16.07 26.77
N SER A 313 5.62 17.36 26.42
CA SER A 313 6.58 18.39 26.81
C SER A 313 6.39 18.88 28.24
N ILE A 314 5.22 18.61 28.87
CA ILE A 314 4.86 19.14 30.21
C ILE A 314 4.41 18.07 31.19
N MET A 315 4.21 16.81 30.76
CA MET A 315 3.82 15.69 31.61
C MET A 315 4.93 14.62 31.59
N PRO A 316 5.88 14.67 32.53
CA PRO A 316 7.00 13.71 32.58
C PRO A 316 6.51 12.27 32.70
N GLY A 317 7.08 11.37 31.92
CA GLY A 317 6.74 9.94 31.96
C GLY A 317 5.46 9.56 31.18
N LYS A 318 4.80 10.52 30.49
CA LYS A 318 3.69 10.20 29.60
C LYS A 318 4.22 9.57 28.30
N VAL A 319 3.65 8.42 27.93
CA VAL A 319 3.94 7.72 26.67
C VAL A 319 2.65 7.65 25.83
N ASN A 320 2.76 7.96 24.54
CA ASN A 320 1.64 7.94 23.61
C ASN A 320 1.73 6.72 22.68
N PRO A 321 0.61 6.20 22.15
CA PRO A 321 0.60 5.10 21.19
C PRO A 321 0.92 5.61 19.76
N THR A 322 2.11 6.22 19.58
CA THR A 322 2.48 6.98 18.37
C THR A 322 2.49 6.17 17.10
N GLN A 323 2.85 4.88 17.17
CA GLN A 323 2.81 3.98 16.03
C GLN A 323 1.37 3.72 15.56
N CYS A 324 0.43 3.61 16.49
CA CYS A 324 -0.99 3.51 16.15
C CYS A 324 -1.51 4.81 15.51
N GLU A 325 -1.07 5.97 16.01
CA GLU A 325 -1.44 7.27 15.45
C GLU A 325 -0.91 7.44 14.02
N ALA A 326 0.35 7.09 13.77
CA ALA A 326 0.94 7.10 12.44
C ALA A 326 0.17 6.20 11.47
N MET A 327 -0.18 4.98 11.89
CA MET A 327 -0.95 4.03 11.08
C MET A 327 -2.34 4.58 10.72
N THR A 328 -3.03 5.20 11.66
CA THR A 328 -4.35 5.78 11.39
C THR A 328 -4.28 6.98 10.44
N MET A 329 -3.23 7.82 10.52
CA MET A 329 -3.00 8.92 9.57
C MET A 329 -2.71 8.40 8.15
N VAL A 330 -1.89 7.35 8.01
CA VAL A 330 -1.63 6.70 6.72
C VAL A 330 -2.92 6.14 6.13
N ALA A 331 -3.74 5.46 6.94
CA ALA A 331 -5.03 4.94 6.48
C ALA A 331 -5.95 6.05 5.93
N VAL A 332 -6.03 7.19 6.60
CA VAL A 332 -6.80 8.36 6.11
C VAL A 332 -6.26 8.86 4.78
N GLN A 333 -4.94 8.97 4.63
CA GLN A 333 -4.31 9.41 3.37
C GLN A 333 -4.63 8.45 2.22
N VAL A 334 -4.55 7.14 2.45
CA VAL A 334 -4.90 6.12 1.44
C VAL A 334 -6.37 6.22 1.01
N MET A 335 -7.29 6.47 1.93
CA MET A 335 -8.70 6.69 1.61
C MET A 335 -8.91 7.94 0.76
N GLY A 336 -8.18 9.02 1.03
CA GLY A 336 -8.17 10.23 0.20
C GLY A 336 -7.62 9.98 -1.21
N ASN A 337 -6.53 9.22 -1.32
CA ASN A 337 -5.94 8.82 -2.59
C ASN A 337 -6.89 7.95 -3.42
N ASP A 338 -7.67 7.06 -2.77
CA ASP A 338 -8.69 6.24 -3.43
C ASP A 338 -9.75 7.10 -4.13
N ALA A 339 -10.24 8.12 -3.46
CA ALA A 339 -11.19 9.05 -4.05
C ALA A 339 -10.59 9.79 -5.26
N ALA A 340 -9.35 10.27 -5.16
CA ALA A 340 -8.66 10.94 -6.25
C ALA A 340 -8.48 10.00 -7.46
N ILE A 341 -8.09 8.75 -7.25
CA ILE A 341 -7.92 7.74 -8.30
C ILE A 341 -9.26 7.42 -8.96
N GLY A 342 -10.32 7.21 -8.20
CA GLY A 342 -11.65 6.91 -8.74
C GLY A 342 -12.18 8.01 -9.65
N PHE A 343 -12.07 9.27 -9.22
CA PHE A 343 -12.43 10.42 -10.06
C PHE A 343 -11.56 10.52 -11.32
N ALA A 344 -10.24 10.39 -11.18
CA ALA A 344 -9.31 10.48 -12.29
C ALA A 344 -9.51 9.34 -13.32
N ALA A 345 -9.78 8.12 -12.85
CA ALA A 345 -10.07 6.98 -13.71
C ALA A 345 -11.35 7.17 -14.55
N SER A 346 -12.35 7.86 -14.00
CA SER A 346 -13.62 8.14 -14.69
C SER A 346 -13.52 9.18 -15.84
N GLN A 347 -12.36 9.84 -16.00
CA GLN A 347 -12.16 10.95 -16.92
C GLN A 347 -11.49 10.55 -18.25
N GLY A 348 -11.49 9.27 -18.62
CA GLY A 348 -11.07 8.83 -19.94
C GLY A 348 -12.02 9.37 -21.03
N ASN A 349 -11.45 9.94 -22.12
CA ASN A 349 -12.20 10.45 -23.24
C ASN A 349 -11.67 9.82 -24.51
N PHE A 350 -12.57 9.15 -25.27
CA PHE A 350 -12.21 8.41 -26.47
C PHE A 350 -11.03 7.45 -26.21
N GLU A 351 -9.92 7.61 -26.87
CA GLU A 351 -8.82 6.66 -26.89
C GLU A 351 -7.74 6.93 -25.83
N LEU A 352 -7.96 7.87 -24.89
CA LEU A 352 -6.94 8.16 -23.87
C LEU A 352 -7.54 8.70 -22.55
N ASN A 353 -6.97 8.28 -21.43
CA ASN A 353 -7.11 8.94 -20.14
C ASN A 353 -5.94 9.93 -19.95
N VAL A 354 -6.25 11.18 -19.61
CA VAL A 354 -5.26 12.25 -19.43
C VAL A 354 -5.12 12.70 -17.96
N PHE A 355 -5.31 11.76 -17.02
CA PHE A 355 -5.10 11.93 -15.58
C PHE A 355 -4.07 10.95 -15.03
N MET A 356 -3.27 10.33 -15.90
CA MET A 356 -2.36 9.25 -15.53
C MET A 356 -1.28 9.65 -14.52
N PRO A 357 -0.65 10.84 -14.58
CA PRO A 357 0.36 11.23 -13.57
C PRO A 357 -0.19 11.32 -12.15
N VAL A 358 -1.39 11.87 -11.95
CA VAL A 358 -2.01 11.96 -10.62
C VAL A 358 -2.46 10.58 -10.13
N ILE A 359 -2.92 9.71 -11.01
CA ILE A 359 -3.23 8.31 -10.68
C ILE A 359 -1.96 7.59 -10.20
N ALA A 360 -0.88 7.70 -10.95
CA ALA A 360 0.42 7.08 -10.62
C ALA A 360 0.94 7.56 -9.25
N TYR A 361 0.90 8.87 -9.01
CA TYR A 361 1.35 9.46 -7.77
C TYR A 361 0.56 8.93 -6.56
N ASN A 362 -0.76 9.01 -6.62
CA ASN A 362 -1.62 8.58 -5.50
C ASN A 362 -1.54 7.07 -5.25
N PHE A 363 -1.49 6.26 -6.32
CA PHE A 363 -1.37 4.80 -6.20
C PHE A 363 -0.07 4.39 -5.53
N LEU A 364 1.05 4.86 -6.04
CA LEU A 364 2.37 4.50 -5.53
C LEU A 364 2.65 5.08 -4.15
N GLN A 365 2.14 6.30 -3.86
CA GLN A 365 2.17 6.84 -2.51
C GLN A 365 1.43 5.93 -1.52
N SER A 366 0.25 5.43 -1.89
CA SER A 366 -0.53 4.53 -1.04
C SER A 366 0.21 3.23 -0.75
N VAL A 367 0.79 2.59 -1.77
CA VAL A 367 1.57 1.35 -1.60
C VAL A 367 2.77 1.59 -0.69
N ARG A 368 3.53 2.66 -0.92
CA ARG A 368 4.72 3.01 -0.13
C ARG A 368 4.36 3.28 1.32
N LEU A 369 3.38 4.15 1.57
CA LEU A 369 2.97 4.50 2.93
C LEU A 369 2.44 3.27 3.70
N LEU A 370 1.67 2.39 3.06
CA LEU A 370 1.19 1.17 3.69
C LEU A 370 2.35 0.21 4.01
N SER A 371 3.29 0.03 3.08
CA SER A 371 4.46 -0.81 3.29
C SER A 371 5.30 -0.32 4.47
N ASP A 372 5.60 0.98 4.49
CA ASP A 372 6.45 1.60 5.50
C ASP A 372 5.79 1.58 6.88
N VAL A 373 4.49 1.94 6.96
CA VAL A 373 3.81 1.99 8.25
C VAL A 373 3.55 0.62 8.84
N ILE A 374 3.31 -0.41 8.03
CA ILE A 374 3.18 -1.80 8.50
C ILE A 374 4.49 -2.27 9.12
N VAL A 375 5.62 -2.02 8.47
CA VAL A 375 6.95 -2.37 9.03
C VAL A 375 7.24 -1.57 10.30
N SER A 376 7.00 -0.26 10.28
CA SER A 376 7.20 0.59 11.46
C SER A 376 6.35 0.15 12.64
N PHE A 377 5.07 -0.11 12.43
CA PHE A 377 4.15 -0.60 13.46
C PHE A 377 4.57 -1.98 13.97
N ASN A 378 4.96 -2.88 13.07
CA ASN A 378 5.47 -4.20 13.47
C ASN A 378 6.66 -4.07 14.40
N ASP A 379 7.69 -3.35 13.97
CA ASP A 379 9.00 -3.32 14.64
C ASP A 379 8.98 -2.49 15.93
N ASN A 380 8.16 -1.44 15.98
CA ASN A 380 8.14 -0.49 17.09
C ASN A 380 6.88 -0.60 17.99
N CYS A 381 5.92 -1.46 17.64
CA CYS A 381 4.72 -1.66 18.45
C CYS A 381 4.36 -3.14 18.59
N ALA A 382 4.00 -3.81 17.49
CA ALA A 382 3.39 -5.15 17.54
C ALA A 382 4.29 -6.19 18.21
N VAL A 383 5.59 -6.22 17.88
CA VAL A 383 6.55 -7.19 18.46
C VAL A 383 6.64 -7.11 19.98
N GLY A 384 6.33 -5.97 20.56
CA GLY A 384 6.41 -5.71 22.00
C GLY A 384 5.08 -5.66 22.74
N ILE A 385 3.96 -6.00 22.09
CA ILE A 385 2.65 -6.11 22.74
C ILE A 385 2.71 -7.21 23.82
N LYS A 386 2.29 -6.87 25.04
CA LYS A 386 2.21 -7.80 26.17
C LYS A 386 0.87 -7.68 26.84
N ALA A 387 0.21 -8.82 27.08
CA ALA A 387 -1.02 -8.88 27.86
C ALA A 387 -0.74 -8.49 29.32
N ASN A 388 -1.54 -7.58 29.85
CA ASN A 388 -1.60 -7.34 31.30
C ASN A 388 -2.61 -8.32 31.89
N ARG A 389 -2.15 -9.54 32.16
CA ARG A 389 -2.98 -10.69 32.58
C ARG A 389 -3.81 -10.38 33.82
N GLU A 390 -3.22 -9.70 34.80
CA GLU A 390 -3.91 -9.33 36.05
C GLU A 390 -5.05 -8.32 35.77
N LYS A 391 -4.80 -7.34 34.88
CA LYS A 391 -5.85 -6.36 34.51
C LYS A 391 -6.96 -7.00 33.72
N MET A 392 -6.62 -7.87 32.75
CA MET A 392 -7.61 -8.63 31.98
C MET A 392 -8.47 -9.50 32.89
N LYS A 393 -7.85 -10.24 33.81
CA LYS A 393 -8.54 -11.07 34.81
C LYS A 393 -9.45 -10.23 35.73
N HIS A 394 -8.94 -9.11 36.24
CA HIS A 394 -9.72 -8.19 37.07
C HIS A 394 -10.96 -7.67 36.32
N ASN A 395 -10.78 -7.20 35.08
CA ASN A 395 -11.89 -6.70 34.28
C ASN A 395 -12.88 -7.81 33.94
N LEU A 396 -12.43 -9.01 33.62
CA LEU A 396 -13.27 -10.18 33.39
C LEU A 396 -14.18 -10.45 34.58
N HIS A 397 -13.60 -10.62 35.77
CA HIS A 397 -14.40 -10.97 36.98
C HIS A 397 -15.32 -9.84 37.48
N ASN A 398 -15.10 -8.59 37.06
CA ASN A 398 -16.00 -7.47 37.33
C ASN A 398 -17.11 -7.31 36.29
N SER A 399 -17.07 -8.03 35.18
CA SER A 399 -18.09 -7.92 34.13
C SER A 399 -19.40 -8.53 34.56
N LEU A 400 -20.47 -7.72 34.55
CA LEU A 400 -21.82 -8.20 34.83
C LEU A 400 -22.37 -9.13 33.74
N MET A 401 -21.75 -9.14 32.54
CA MET A 401 -22.15 -10.00 31.42
C MET A 401 -21.77 -11.47 31.64
N LEU A 402 -20.92 -11.75 32.61
CA LEU A 402 -20.67 -13.11 33.10
C LEU A 402 -21.94 -13.81 33.61
N VAL A 403 -22.97 -13.05 33.98
CA VAL A 403 -24.28 -13.61 34.38
C VAL A 403 -24.87 -14.54 33.31
N THR A 404 -24.45 -14.40 32.06
CA THR A 404 -24.85 -15.27 30.94
C THR A 404 -24.52 -16.75 31.21
N ALA A 405 -23.44 -17.06 31.94
CA ALA A 405 -23.10 -18.40 32.40
C ALA A 405 -24.17 -19.05 33.27
N LEU A 406 -24.97 -18.25 33.95
CA LEU A 406 -26.03 -18.72 34.84
C LEU A 406 -27.35 -19.04 34.10
N ASN A 407 -27.50 -18.62 32.83
CA ASN A 407 -28.75 -18.83 32.07
C ASN A 407 -29.24 -20.28 32.06
N PRO A 408 -28.37 -21.31 31.90
CA PRO A 408 -28.82 -22.70 31.94
C PRO A 408 -29.39 -23.16 33.28
N TYR A 409 -29.02 -22.47 34.37
CA TYR A 409 -29.36 -22.86 35.74
C TYR A 409 -30.54 -22.08 36.34
N ILE A 410 -30.61 -20.77 36.03
CA ILE A 410 -31.63 -19.88 36.64
C ILE A 410 -32.58 -19.25 35.62
N GLY A 411 -32.31 -19.43 34.32
CA GLY A 411 -33.07 -18.82 33.21
C GLY A 411 -32.72 -17.36 32.99
N TYR A 412 -33.02 -16.87 31.78
CA TYR A 412 -32.66 -15.53 31.30
C TYR A 412 -33.20 -14.40 32.21
N ASP A 413 -34.48 -14.47 32.59
CA ASP A 413 -35.11 -13.41 33.38
C ASP A 413 -34.49 -13.27 34.80
N ASN A 414 -34.13 -14.37 35.43
CA ASN A 414 -33.48 -14.35 36.72
C ASN A 414 -32.02 -13.94 36.63
N ALA A 415 -31.33 -14.31 35.57
CA ALA A 415 -30.00 -13.80 35.26
C ALA A 415 -30.02 -12.27 35.06
N ALA A 416 -31.03 -11.74 34.33
CA ALA A 416 -31.21 -10.31 34.16
C ALA A 416 -31.50 -9.57 35.49
N LYS A 417 -32.29 -10.18 36.39
CA LYS A 417 -32.52 -9.64 37.74
C LYS A 417 -31.22 -9.62 38.55
N THR A 418 -30.43 -10.70 38.48
CA THR A 418 -29.15 -10.81 39.17
C THR A 418 -28.19 -9.72 38.75
N SER A 419 -28.01 -9.54 37.44
CA SER A 419 -27.14 -8.49 36.87
C SER A 419 -27.61 -7.08 37.28
N LYS A 420 -28.91 -6.79 37.15
CA LYS A 420 -29.48 -5.49 37.56
C LYS A 420 -29.27 -5.18 39.04
N LYS A 421 -29.47 -6.19 39.92
CA LYS A 421 -29.24 -6.03 41.34
C LYS A 421 -27.75 -5.79 41.63
N ALA A 422 -26.88 -6.60 41.05
CA ALA A 422 -25.44 -6.44 41.21
C ALA A 422 -24.98 -5.03 40.81
N TYR A 423 -25.45 -4.53 39.67
CA TYR A 423 -25.13 -3.17 39.19
C TYR A 423 -25.66 -2.09 40.14
N LYS A 424 -26.95 -2.16 40.51
CA LYS A 424 -27.61 -1.13 41.31
C LYS A 424 -27.03 -1.01 42.72
N GLU A 425 -26.66 -2.13 43.33
CA GLU A 425 -26.19 -2.21 44.72
C GLU A 425 -24.65 -2.26 44.79
N ASN A 426 -23.94 -2.26 43.62
CA ASN A 426 -22.51 -2.37 43.53
C ASN A 426 -21.93 -3.57 44.28
N ILE A 427 -22.59 -4.74 44.11
CA ILE A 427 -22.19 -6.02 44.70
C ILE A 427 -21.84 -7.03 43.61
N SER A 428 -21.19 -8.13 43.98
CA SER A 428 -20.83 -9.19 43.03
C SER A 428 -22.08 -9.91 42.47
N LEU A 429 -21.93 -10.55 41.30
CA LEU A 429 -22.97 -11.43 40.74
C LEU A 429 -23.33 -12.57 41.69
N LYS A 430 -22.34 -13.10 42.42
CA LYS A 430 -22.54 -14.14 43.44
C LYS A 430 -23.45 -13.65 44.58
N GLU A 431 -23.09 -12.51 45.17
CA GLU A 431 -23.89 -11.91 46.24
C GLU A 431 -25.31 -11.61 45.78
N ALA A 432 -25.46 -11.01 44.60
CA ALA A 432 -26.78 -10.71 44.04
C ALA A 432 -27.63 -11.97 43.81
N CYS A 433 -27.04 -13.02 43.26
CA CYS A 433 -27.71 -14.29 42.96
C CYS A 433 -28.18 -14.99 44.23
N VAL A 434 -27.33 -15.05 45.25
CA VAL A 434 -27.63 -15.65 46.56
C VAL A 434 -28.72 -14.85 47.31
N GLN A 435 -28.62 -13.52 47.33
CA GLN A 435 -29.62 -12.66 47.96
C GLN A 435 -30.99 -12.74 47.29
N LEU A 436 -31.04 -13.00 45.99
CA LEU A 436 -32.27 -13.22 45.24
C LEU A 436 -32.84 -14.65 45.43
N GLY A 437 -32.08 -15.53 46.09
CA GLY A 437 -32.50 -16.90 46.36
C GLY A 437 -32.49 -17.81 45.11
N PHE A 438 -31.74 -17.45 44.04
CA PHE A 438 -31.73 -18.24 42.83
C PHE A 438 -30.74 -19.41 42.86
N LEU A 439 -29.59 -19.23 43.55
CA LEU A 439 -28.61 -20.30 43.84
C LEU A 439 -28.05 -20.12 45.25
N THR A 440 -27.56 -21.22 45.84
CA THR A 440 -26.69 -21.14 47.04
C THR A 440 -25.28 -20.68 46.64
N ALA A 441 -24.49 -20.23 47.61
CA ALA A 441 -23.11 -19.81 47.36
C ALA A 441 -22.24 -20.95 46.78
N GLU A 442 -22.43 -22.18 47.35
CA GLU A 442 -21.74 -23.38 46.91
C GLU A 442 -22.12 -23.75 45.46
N LYS A 443 -23.41 -23.70 45.14
CA LYS A 443 -23.91 -24.03 43.81
C LYS A 443 -23.47 -22.97 42.78
N PHE A 444 -23.40 -21.70 43.17
CA PHE A 444 -22.86 -20.66 42.33
C PHE A 444 -21.41 -20.95 41.96
N ASP A 445 -20.55 -21.26 42.93
CA ASP A 445 -19.13 -21.57 42.71
C ASP A 445 -18.94 -22.82 41.85
N GLU A 446 -19.83 -23.82 41.99
CA GLU A 446 -19.81 -25.04 41.18
C GLU A 446 -20.11 -24.80 39.69
N VAL A 447 -20.91 -23.80 39.35
CA VAL A 447 -21.40 -23.61 37.96
C VAL A 447 -20.86 -22.36 37.28
N PHE A 448 -20.13 -21.52 38.00
CA PHE A 448 -19.68 -20.23 37.51
C PHE A 448 -18.18 -20.25 37.18
N HIS A 449 -17.86 -20.58 35.94
CA HIS A 449 -16.48 -20.68 35.43
C HIS A 449 -16.31 -19.76 34.22
N PRO A 450 -16.00 -18.46 34.42
CA PRO A 450 -15.86 -17.48 33.32
C PRO A 450 -14.83 -17.90 32.26
N GLU A 451 -13.78 -18.56 32.69
CA GLU A 451 -12.69 -19.02 31.80
C GLU A 451 -13.15 -20.12 30.82
N GLU A 452 -14.19 -20.86 31.13
CA GLU A 452 -14.78 -21.90 30.29
C GLU A 452 -15.79 -21.36 29.26
N MET A 453 -16.14 -20.06 29.35
CA MET A 453 -17.08 -19.42 28.44
C MET A 453 -16.42 -18.97 27.11
N ALA A 454 -15.10 -19.04 26.99
CA ALA A 454 -14.31 -18.54 25.85
C ALA A 454 -13.79 -19.67 24.93
#